data_bfc874ef2adbb728f9b8d2f37287f6d0
#
_entry.id   bfc874ef2adbb728f9b8d2f37287f6d0
#
_cell.length_a   1.000
_cell.length_b   1.000
_cell.length_c   1.000
_cell.angle_alpha   90.00
_cell.angle_beta   90.00
_cell.angle_gamma   90.00
#
_symmetry.space_group_name_H-M   'P 1'
#
loop_
_entity.id
_entity.type
_entity.pdbx_description
1 polymer ?
#
loop_
_entity_poly.entity_id
_entity_poly.type
_entity_poly.pdbx_seq_one_letter_code
_entity_poly.pdbx_strand_id
1 'polypeptide(L)'
;MANRITIVRIRKSTGENVNKELQWLGNSLGLFNVRDKDSSCFRVFITLVKRARRNEPLTSDEIAERLNLSRGTVVHHLSRLIDSGIVIRERGGYLLREPNLQDMIKNVQRDMEGMFSQLKEIAKDIDEKLN
;
A
#
# COMPACT_ATOMS: atom_id res chain seq x y z
N MET A 1 14.43 -8.06 1.99
CA MET A 1 14.15 -6.73 1.44
C MET A 1 13.42 -5.86 2.45
N ALA A 2 13.75 -4.59 2.49
CA ALA A 2 13.08 -3.66 3.39
C ALA A 2 11.72 -3.25 2.82
N ASN A 3 10.69 -3.29 3.64
CA ASN A 3 9.40 -2.72 3.30
C ASN A 3 9.39 -1.25 3.71
N ARG A 4 8.76 -0.42 2.89
CA ARG A 4 8.71 1.01 3.14
C ARG A 4 7.26 1.44 3.33
N ILE A 5 6.91 1.76 4.59
CA ILE A 5 5.59 2.26 4.94
C ILE A 5 5.74 3.67 5.51
N THR A 6 4.94 4.59 5.00
CA THR A 6 4.89 5.96 5.50
C THR A 6 3.46 6.27 5.90
N ILE A 7 3.25 6.56 7.20
CA ILE A 7 1.92 6.96 7.68
C ILE A 7 1.89 8.47 7.74
N VAL A 8 0.93 9.07 7.05
CA VAL A 8 0.74 10.51 7.01
C VAL A 8 -0.55 10.86 7.73
N ARG A 9 -0.45 11.81 8.67
CA ARG A 9 -1.63 12.28 9.38
C ARG A 9 -2.34 13.34 8.55
N ILE A 10 -3.47 12.97 7.97
CA ILE A 10 -4.27 13.87 7.14
C ILE A 10 -5.64 14.04 7.78
N ARG A 11 -6.26 15.19 7.52
CA ARG A 11 -7.62 15.44 7.98
C ARG A 11 -8.56 14.39 7.38
N LYS A 12 -9.30 13.69 8.24
CA LYS A 12 -10.22 12.64 7.83
C LYS A 12 -11.33 13.21 6.93
N SER A 13 -11.65 12.52 5.84
CA SER A 13 -12.75 12.90 4.97
C SER A 13 -14.09 12.59 5.65
N THR A 14 -15.15 13.24 5.17
CA THR A 14 -16.50 13.11 5.76
C THR A 14 -17.19 11.78 5.46
N GLY A 15 -16.60 10.90 4.70
CA GLY A 15 -17.13 9.57 4.44
C GLY A 15 -18.33 9.52 3.50
N GLU A 16 -18.60 10.56 2.73
CA GLU A 16 -19.76 10.62 1.86
C GLU A 16 -19.58 9.82 0.55
N ASN A 17 -18.35 9.41 0.23
CA ASN A 17 -18.04 8.80 -1.06
C ASN A 17 -16.93 7.79 -0.88
N VAL A 18 -17.17 6.56 -1.35
CA VAL A 18 -16.18 5.48 -1.25
C VAL A 18 -14.86 5.84 -1.91
N ASN A 19 -14.90 6.53 -3.06
CA ASN A 19 -13.66 6.94 -3.74
C ASN A 19 -12.85 7.93 -2.90
N LYS A 20 -13.52 8.87 -2.23
CA LYS A 20 -12.86 9.81 -1.33
C LYS A 20 -12.28 9.10 -0.11
N GLU A 21 -13.00 8.13 0.43
CA GLU A 21 -12.51 7.32 1.55
C GLU A 21 -11.30 6.51 1.15
N LEU A 22 -11.32 5.86 -0.01
CA LEU A 22 -10.18 5.12 -0.54
C LEU A 22 -8.99 6.03 -0.79
N GLN A 23 -9.24 7.22 -1.32
CA GLN A 23 -8.19 8.20 -1.57
C GLN A 23 -7.56 8.67 -0.27
N TRP A 24 -8.39 8.96 0.73
CA TRP A 24 -7.90 9.32 2.06
C TRP A 24 -7.05 8.20 2.66
N LEU A 25 -7.55 6.95 2.57
CA LEU A 25 -6.83 5.78 3.09
C LEU A 25 -5.47 5.62 2.42
N GLY A 26 -5.44 5.66 1.08
CA GLY A 26 -4.20 5.51 0.33
C GLY A 26 -3.22 6.65 0.59
N ASN A 27 -3.70 7.87 0.66
CA ASN A 27 -2.86 9.03 1.00
C ASN A 27 -2.28 8.90 2.40
N SER A 28 -3.11 8.43 3.36
CA SER A 28 -2.66 8.22 4.73
C SER A 28 -1.58 7.15 4.84
N LEU A 29 -1.61 6.16 3.96
CA LEU A 29 -0.59 5.11 3.89
C LEU A 29 0.61 5.52 3.04
N GLY A 30 0.65 6.73 2.54
CA GLY A 30 1.75 7.22 1.72
C GLY A 30 1.85 6.57 0.34
N LEU A 31 0.75 6.03 -0.16
CA LEU A 31 0.75 5.27 -1.43
C LEU A 31 0.76 6.17 -2.65
N PHE A 32 0.21 7.37 -2.54
CA PHE A 32 0.03 8.26 -3.68
C PHE A 32 0.96 9.45 -3.57
N ASN A 33 1.56 9.80 -4.70
CA ASN A 33 2.44 10.94 -4.79
C ASN A 33 1.65 12.17 -5.24
N VAL A 34 1.97 13.34 -4.70
CA VAL A 34 1.41 14.62 -5.14
C VAL A 34 1.63 14.83 -6.64
N ARG A 35 2.66 14.21 -7.21
CA ARG A 35 2.99 14.30 -8.64
C ARG A 35 2.26 13.26 -9.50
N ASP A 36 1.36 12.47 -8.94
CA ASP A 36 0.57 11.49 -9.68
C ASP A 36 -0.55 12.23 -10.42
N LYS A 37 -0.20 12.85 -11.55
CA LYS A 37 -1.05 13.80 -12.27
C LYS A 37 -2.38 13.23 -12.75
N ASP A 38 -2.42 11.95 -13.07
CA ASP A 38 -3.62 11.28 -13.59
C ASP A 38 -4.20 10.30 -12.59
N SER A 39 -3.72 10.34 -11.35
CA SER A 39 -4.13 9.40 -10.29
C SER A 39 -3.93 7.94 -10.68
N SER A 40 -2.91 7.65 -11.48
CA SER A 40 -2.69 6.31 -12.01
C SER A 40 -2.40 5.30 -10.88
N CYS A 41 -1.64 5.67 -9.87
CA CYS A 41 -1.37 4.80 -8.73
C CYS A 41 -2.67 4.47 -7.97
N PHE A 42 -3.50 5.47 -7.75
CA PHE A 42 -4.82 5.29 -7.12
C PHE A 42 -5.71 4.36 -7.94
N ARG A 43 -5.70 4.52 -9.27
CA ARG A 43 -6.49 3.67 -10.17
C ARG A 43 -6.02 2.22 -10.13
N VAL A 44 -4.72 1.98 -10.08
CA VAL A 44 -4.16 0.62 -9.92
C VAL A 44 -4.58 0.04 -8.57
N PHE A 45 -4.44 0.80 -7.51
CA PHE A 45 -4.82 0.39 -6.16
C PHE A 45 -6.30 -0.01 -6.09
N ILE A 46 -7.20 0.84 -6.61
CA ILE A 46 -8.64 0.56 -6.61
C ILE A 46 -8.95 -0.72 -7.38
N THR A 47 -8.29 -0.94 -8.51
CA THR A 47 -8.49 -2.14 -9.32
C THR A 47 -8.20 -3.39 -8.49
N LEU A 48 -7.11 -3.39 -7.73
CA LEU A 48 -6.74 -4.50 -6.87
C LEU A 48 -7.69 -4.63 -5.67
N VAL A 49 -8.13 -3.53 -5.09
CA VAL A 49 -9.09 -3.54 -3.98
C VAL A 49 -10.40 -4.21 -4.40
N LYS A 50 -10.89 -3.87 -5.58
CA LYS A 50 -12.16 -4.44 -6.09
C LYS A 50 -12.07 -5.93 -6.36
N ARG A 51 -10.86 -6.45 -6.62
CA ARG A 51 -10.63 -7.86 -6.91
C ARG A 51 -10.19 -8.67 -5.68
N ALA A 52 -9.94 -8.01 -4.56
CA ALA A 52 -9.33 -8.63 -3.40
C ALA A 52 -10.11 -9.85 -2.87
N ARG A 53 -11.44 -9.75 -2.85
CA ARG A 53 -12.29 -10.83 -2.33
C ARG A 53 -12.27 -12.09 -3.17
N ARG A 54 -11.99 -11.95 -4.47
CA ARG A 54 -11.96 -13.11 -5.38
C ARG A 54 -10.67 -13.91 -5.27
N ASN A 55 -9.66 -13.32 -4.64
CA ASN A 55 -8.32 -13.93 -4.53
C ASN A 55 -7.77 -14.38 -5.89
N GLU A 56 -8.10 -13.62 -6.94
CA GLU A 56 -7.63 -13.87 -8.30
C GLU A 56 -6.58 -12.83 -8.67
N PRO A 57 -5.32 -13.23 -8.90
CA PRO A 57 -4.28 -12.28 -9.30
C PRO A 57 -4.59 -11.67 -10.66
N LEU A 58 -4.20 -10.41 -10.83
CA LEU A 58 -4.23 -9.72 -12.12
C LEU A 58 -2.80 -9.53 -12.62
N THR A 59 -2.57 -9.80 -13.89
CA THR A 59 -1.27 -9.51 -14.49
C THR A 59 -1.13 -8.01 -14.73
N SER A 60 0.12 -7.55 -14.86
CA SER A 60 0.36 -6.14 -15.19
C SER A 60 -0.24 -5.76 -16.54
N ASP A 61 -0.26 -6.69 -17.50
CA ASP A 61 -0.87 -6.44 -18.80
C ASP A 61 -2.39 -6.28 -18.71
N GLU A 62 -3.05 -7.12 -17.90
CA GLU A 62 -4.50 -6.99 -17.68
C GLU A 62 -4.86 -5.66 -17.02
N ILE A 63 -4.08 -5.22 -16.05
CA ILE A 63 -4.30 -3.94 -15.37
C ILE A 63 -4.07 -2.79 -16.35
N ALA A 64 -2.99 -2.85 -17.12
CA ALA A 64 -2.67 -1.82 -18.11
C ALA A 64 -3.78 -1.66 -19.15
N GLU A 65 -4.29 -2.77 -19.63
CA GLU A 65 -5.39 -2.76 -20.61
C GLU A 65 -6.67 -2.17 -20.02
N ARG A 66 -7.04 -2.58 -18.82
CA ARG A 66 -8.25 -2.09 -18.14
C ARG A 66 -8.20 -0.59 -17.87
N LEU A 67 -7.03 -0.07 -17.52
CA LEU A 67 -6.88 1.32 -17.11
C LEU A 67 -6.39 2.22 -18.23
N ASN A 68 -6.12 1.65 -19.40
CA ASN A 68 -5.53 2.37 -20.53
C ASN A 68 -4.23 3.07 -20.11
N LEU A 69 -3.36 2.32 -19.43
CA LEU A 69 -2.04 2.77 -19.01
C LEU A 69 -0.97 1.92 -19.68
N SER A 70 0.24 2.45 -19.79
CA SER A 70 1.35 1.66 -20.27
C SER A 70 1.72 0.59 -19.25
N ARG A 71 2.26 -0.53 -19.72
CA ARG A 71 2.75 -1.59 -18.84
C ARG A 71 3.81 -1.06 -17.86
N GLY A 72 4.73 -0.23 -18.35
CA GLY A 72 5.78 0.34 -17.52
C GLY A 72 5.24 1.17 -16.38
N THR A 73 4.21 1.98 -16.64
CA THR A 73 3.54 2.77 -15.61
C THR A 73 2.90 1.87 -14.55
N VAL A 74 2.20 0.83 -15.00
CA VAL A 74 1.56 -0.12 -14.07
C VAL A 74 2.59 -0.84 -13.21
N VAL A 75 3.67 -1.35 -13.83
CA VAL A 75 4.74 -2.05 -13.10
C VAL A 75 5.39 -1.12 -12.07
N HIS A 76 5.61 0.14 -12.43
CA HIS A 76 6.17 1.12 -11.51
C HIS A 76 5.28 1.30 -10.27
N HIS A 77 3.98 1.47 -10.46
CA HIS A 77 3.04 1.62 -9.35
C HIS A 77 2.92 0.33 -8.52
N LEU A 78 2.89 -0.82 -9.18
CA LEU A 78 2.86 -2.11 -8.48
C LEU A 78 4.10 -2.30 -7.60
N SER A 79 5.27 -1.92 -8.09
CA SER A 79 6.51 -2.00 -7.31
C SER A 79 6.43 -1.17 -6.04
N ARG A 80 5.87 0.04 -6.13
CA ARG A 80 5.68 0.89 -4.96
C ARG A 80 4.70 0.28 -3.95
N LEU A 81 3.61 -0.31 -4.43
CA LEU A 81 2.61 -0.96 -3.59
C LEU A 81 3.17 -2.22 -2.93
N ILE A 82 4.04 -2.95 -3.63
CA ILE A 82 4.76 -4.10 -3.07
C ILE A 82 5.71 -3.65 -1.97
N ASP A 83 6.46 -2.58 -2.20
CA ASP A 83 7.40 -2.03 -1.20
C ASP A 83 6.67 -1.61 0.07
N SER A 84 5.43 -1.15 -0.05
CA SER A 84 4.60 -0.80 1.10
C SER A 84 4.05 -2.02 1.85
N GLY A 85 4.21 -3.23 1.31
CA GLY A 85 3.69 -4.45 1.90
C GLY A 85 2.20 -4.66 1.69
N ILE A 86 1.58 -3.92 0.79
CA ILE A 86 0.14 -3.94 0.55
C ILE A 86 -0.24 -4.89 -0.58
N VAL A 87 0.63 -5.01 -1.57
CA VAL A 87 0.44 -5.88 -2.73
C VAL A 87 1.47 -6.99 -2.71
N ILE A 88 1.06 -8.18 -3.12
CA ILE A 88 1.95 -9.32 -3.27
C ILE A 88 1.89 -9.85 -4.70
N ARG A 89 2.95 -10.55 -5.11
CA ARG A 89 2.97 -11.30 -6.37
C ARG A 89 2.67 -12.76 -6.07
N GLU A 90 1.73 -13.33 -6.79
CA GLU A 90 1.35 -14.71 -6.60
C GLU A 90 0.74 -15.27 -7.89
N ARG A 91 1.10 -16.48 -8.23
CA ARG A 91 0.54 -17.20 -9.38
C ARG A 91 0.59 -16.39 -10.68
N GLY A 92 1.71 -15.70 -10.90
CA GLY A 92 1.96 -14.94 -12.12
C GLY A 92 1.27 -13.59 -12.20
N GLY A 93 0.66 -13.14 -11.12
CA GLY A 93 -0.03 -11.85 -11.10
C GLY A 93 0.16 -11.11 -9.78
N TYR A 94 -0.69 -10.13 -9.57
CA TYR A 94 -0.64 -9.23 -8.42
C TYR A 94 -2.00 -9.19 -7.73
N LEU A 95 -1.99 -9.15 -6.40
CA LEU A 95 -3.22 -9.02 -5.62
C LEU A 95 -2.91 -8.32 -4.31
N LEU A 96 -3.96 -7.84 -3.63
CA LEU A 96 -3.79 -7.32 -2.29
C LEU A 96 -3.35 -8.43 -1.35
N ARG A 97 -2.52 -8.09 -0.39
CA ARG A 97 -2.01 -9.02 0.63
C ARG A 97 -3.12 -9.72 1.39
N GLU A 98 -4.23 -9.03 1.62
CA GLU A 98 -5.37 -9.55 2.36
C GLU A 98 -6.67 -9.42 1.56
N PRO A 99 -7.70 -10.24 1.83
CA PRO A 99 -8.93 -10.21 1.06
C PRO A 99 -9.80 -8.98 1.30
N ASN A 100 -9.48 -8.18 2.31
CA ASN A 100 -10.21 -6.95 2.59
C ASN A 100 -9.29 -5.90 3.22
N LEU A 101 -9.74 -4.65 3.20
CA LEU A 101 -8.94 -3.52 3.66
C LEU A 101 -8.74 -3.53 5.17
N GLN A 102 -9.74 -3.95 5.93
CA GLN A 102 -9.64 -3.98 7.39
C GLN A 102 -8.53 -4.92 7.85
N ASP A 103 -8.47 -6.12 7.29
CA ASP A 103 -7.41 -7.09 7.61
C ASP A 103 -6.05 -6.60 7.12
N MET A 104 -6.03 -5.92 5.97
CA MET A 104 -4.79 -5.31 5.47
C MET A 104 -4.24 -4.29 6.46
N ILE A 105 -5.09 -3.42 6.98
CA ILE A 105 -4.67 -2.40 7.96
C ILE A 105 -4.18 -3.07 9.26
N LYS A 106 -4.85 -4.14 9.71
CA LYS A 106 -4.40 -4.89 10.90
C LYS A 106 -2.99 -5.45 10.71
N ASN A 107 -2.70 -5.97 9.52
CA ASN A 107 -1.36 -6.51 9.23
C ASN A 107 -0.30 -5.42 9.12
N VAL A 108 -0.64 -4.28 8.53
CA VAL A 108 0.25 -3.12 8.50
C VAL A 108 0.56 -2.66 9.93
N GLN A 109 -0.46 -2.59 10.78
CA GLN A 109 -0.29 -2.21 12.18
C GLN A 109 0.65 -3.19 12.90
N ARG A 110 0.46 -4.48 12.70
CA ARG A 110 1.31 -5.51 13.32
C ARG A 110 2.76 -5.39 12.86
N ASP A 111 2.98 -5.15 11.57
CA ASP A 111 4.32 -4.96 11.03
C ASP A 111 4.98 -3.73 11.67
N MET A 112 4.23 -2.65 11.83
CA MET A 112 4.73 -1.43 12.45
C MET A 112 5.06 -1.62 13.94
N GLU A 113 4.20 -2.35 14.65
CA GLU A 113 4.45 -2.67 16.07
C GLU A 113 5.76 -3.45 16.23
N GLY A 114 6.01 -4.41 15.32
CA GLY A 114 7.28 -5.15 15.30
C GLY A 114 8.47 -4.23 15.06
N MET A 115 8.35 -3.29 14.12
CA MET A 115 9.40 -2.31 13.87
C MET A 115 9.65 -1.42 15.08
N PHE A 116 8.59 -0.93 15.72
CA PHE A 116 8.73 -0.10 16.92
C PHE A 116 9.41 -0.84 18.06
N SER A 117 9.10 -2.14 18.24
CA SER A 117 9.77 -2.95 19.25
C SER A 117 11.27 -3.01 19.00
N GLN A 118 11.69 -3.23 17.77
CA GLN A 118 13.11 -3.23 17.40
C GLN A 118 13.76 -1.88 17.61
N LEU A 119 13.07 -0.80 17.23
CA LEU A 119 13.60 0.56 17.42
C LEU A 119 13.80 0.88 18.90
N LYS A 120 12.86 0.46 19.75
CA LYS A 120 12.97 0.67 21.20
C LYS A 120 14.17 -0.06 21.79
N GLU A 121 14.39 -1.31 21.35
CA GLU A 121 15.55 -2.09 21.82
C GLU A 121 16.86 -1.42 21.45
N ILE A 122 16.99 -0.98 20.20
CA ILE A 122 18.21 -0.31 19.74
C ILE A 122 18.40 1.02 20.45
N ALA A 123 17.31 1.79 20.65
CA ALA A 123 17.38 3.06 21.36
C ALA A 123 17.87 2.87 22.81
N LYS A 124 17.37 1.83 23.48
CA LYS A 124 17.81 1.49 24.84
C LYS A 124 19.29 1.15 24.86
N ASP A 125 19.75 0.33 23.92
CA ASP A 125 21.14 -0.07 23.80
C ASP A 125 22.04 1.15 23.59
N ILE A 126 21.64 2.07 22.71
CA ILE A 126 22.38 3.32 22.46
C ILE A 126 22.44 4.16 23.73
N ASP A 127 21.32 4.33 24.42
CA ASP A 127 21.29 5.11 25.67
C ASP A 127 22.25 4.55 26.71
N GLU A 128 22.29 3.24 26.86
CA GLU A 128 23.20 2.57 27.79
C GLU A 128 24.68 2.78 27.43
N LYS A 129 24.98 2.75 26.12
CA LYS A 129 26.37 2.93 25.64
C LYS A 129 26.85 4.37 25.75
N LEU A 130 25.95 5.33 25.75
CA LEU A 130 26.31 6.74 25.85
C LEU A 130 26.44 7.26 27.28
N ASN A 131 26.00 6.50 28.24
CA ASN A 131 26.15 6.85 29.67
C ASN A 131 27.54 6.62 30.20
#